data_f27edb22590ff3855705777b4ab9d66f
#
_entry.id   f27edb22590ff3855705777b4ab9d66f
#
_cell.length_a   1.000
_cell.length_b   1.000
_cell.length_c   1.000
_cell.angle_alpha   90.00
_cell.angle_beta   90.00
_cell.angle_gamma   90.00
#
_symmetry.space_group_name_H-M   'P 1'
#
loop_
_entity.id
_entity.type
_entity.pdbx_description
1 polymer ?
#
loop_
_entity_poly.entity_id
_entity_poly.type
_entity_poly.pdbx_seq_one_letter_code
_entity_poly.pdbx_strand_id
1 'polypeptide(L)'
;MHALTSPTPRRLDIRRALHLSLRTFARVALGLIFVVCGLNGFLDFLPHPTAPIPEAALVFAGALMKSGYFFPLLKGTELVAGVLLLSNRLVPLALVLLAPVVVNIVAFHAFLAPDGVGLAAVLVTLEAFLGWSFRDAYRPLLAVRSPVTPALGRI
;
A
#
# COMPACT_ATOMS: atom_id res chain seq x y z
N MET A 1 51.12 -21.76 11.69
CA MET A 1 50.68 -20.80 10.67
C MET A 1 49.29 -21.24 10.19
N HIS A 2 48.22 -20.80 10.87
CA HIS A 2 46.85 -21.05 10.46
C HIS A 2 46.34 -19.84 9.68
N ALA A 3 46.19 -20.01 8.38
CA ALA A 3 45.52 -19.00 7.55
C ALA A 3 44.01 -19.06 7.85
N LEU A 4 43.52 -18.03 8.54
CA LEU A 4 42.10 -17.77 8.71
C LEU A 4 41.55 -17.32 7.37
N THR A 5 40.93 -18.22 6.62
CA THR A 5 40.13 -17.86 5.45
C THR A 5 38.85 -17.19 5.92
N SER A 6 38.81 -15.85 5.87
CA SER A 6 37.61 -15.09 6.11
C SER A 6 36.56 -15.44 5.04
N PRO A 7 35.30 -15.69 5.43
CA PRO A 7 34.25 -16.00 4.48
C PRO A 7 33.95 -14.78 3.60
N THR A 8 33.77 -15.03 2.33
CA THR A 8 33.53 -14.06 1.25
C THR A 8 32.30 -13.16 1.52
N PRO A 9 32.46 -11.87 1.82
CA PRO A 9 31.36 -10.97 2.15
C PRO A 9 30.45 -10.61 0.95
N ARG A 10 30.89 -10.85 -0.27
CA ARG A 10 30.33 -10.31 -1.52
C ARG A 10 28.90 -10.75 -1.86
N ARG A 11 28.49 -11.99 -1.53
CA ARG A 11 27.16 -12.50 -1.94
C ARG A 11 26.02 -12.03 -1.02
N LEU A 12 26.28 -11.87 0.26
CA LEU A 12 25.29 -11.42 1.24
C LEU A 12 24.98 -9.92 1.04
N ASP A 13 25.99 -9.13 0.68
CA ASP A 13 25.84 -7.69 0.45
C ASP A 13 25.01 -7.40 -0.80
N ILE A 14 25.19 -8.16 -1.88
CA ILE A 14 24.43 -8.00 -3.13
C ILE A 14 22.95 -8.32 -2.90
N ARG A 15 22.63 -9.40 -2.20
CA ARG A 15 21.24 -9.77 -1.90
C ARG A 15 20.56 -8.72 -1.03
N ARG A 16 21.28 -8.20 -0.05
CA ARG A 16 20.78 -7.13 0.84
C ARG A 16 20.53 -5.82 0.09
N ALA A 17 21.45 -5.43 -0.77
CA ALA A 17 21.31 -4.27 -1.64
C ALA A 17 20.13 -4.42 -2.61
N LEU A 18 19.95 -5.58 -3.23
CA LEU A 18 18.82 -5.88 -4.12
C LEU A 18 17.48 -5.79 -3.38
N HIS A 19 17.38 -6.35 -2.17
CA HIS A 19 16.17 -6.27 -1.37
C HIS A 19 15.82 -4.83 -0.98
N LEU A 20 16.81 -4.02 -0.62
CA LEU A 20 16.60 -2.61 -0.29
C LEU A 20 16.13 -1.81 -1.51
N SER A 21 16.75 -2.05 -2.67
CA SER A 21 16.35 -1.39 -3.93
C SER A 21 14.93 -1.77 -4.35
N LEU A 22 14.58 -3.07 -4.25
CA LEU A 22 13.26 -3.56 -4.60
C LEU A 22 12.16 -3.01 -3.67
N ARG A 23 12.43 -2.93 -2.37
CA ARG A 23 11.52 -2.31 -1.39
C ARG A 23 11.30 -0.83 -1.69
N THR A 24 12.37 -0.10 -2.01
CA THR A 24 12.28 1.32 -2.37
C THR A 24 11.49 1.50 -3.66
N PHE A 25 11.76 0.69 -4.68
CA PHE A 25 11.02 0.72 -5.93
C PHE A 25 9.53 0.44 -5.72
N ALA A 26 9.19 -0.66 -5.04
CA ALA A 26 7.80 -1.02 -4.78
C ALA A 26 7.05 0.07 -3.99
N ARG A 27 7.70 0.66 -2.98
CA ARG A 27 7.16 1.74 -2.17
C ARG A 27 6.90 3.00 -3.00
N VAL A 28 7.87 3.41 -3.83
CA VAL A 28 7.73 4.59 -4.68
C VAL A 28 6.66 4.35 -5.74
N ALA A 29 6.64 3.19 -6.39
CA ALA A 29 5.65 2.83 -7.39
C ALA A 29 4.23 2.86 -6.80
N LEU A 30 4.00 2.18 -5.67
CA LEU A 30 2.71 2.17 -4.99
C LEU A 30 2.29 3.58 -4.54
N GLY A 31 3.23 4.35 -3.96
CA GLY A 31 2.99 5.71 -3.53
C GLY A 31 2.60 6.65 -4.67
N LEU A 32 3.30 6.56 -5.81
CA LEU A 32 2.96 7.36 -7.00
C LEU A 32 1.58 7.03 -7.53
N ILE A 33 1.24 5.75 -7.66
CA ILE A 33 -0.09 5.34 -8.14
C ILE A 33 -1.17 5.96 -7.25
N PHE A 34 -1.06 5.82 -5.92
CA PHE A 34 -2.08 6.33 -5.01
C PHE A 34 -2.11 7.85 -4.90
N VAL A 35 -0.99 8.55 -5.03
CA VAL A 35 -0.99 10.03 -5.12
C VAL A 35 -1.69 10.48 -6.40
N VAL A 36 -1.34 9.90 -7.55
CA VAL A 36 -1.95 10.26 -8.83
C VAL A 36 -3.45 9.94 -8.84
N CYS A 37 -3.84 8.73 -8.43
CA CYS A 37 -5.26 8.33 -8.39
C CYS A 37 -6.07 9.12 -7.34
N GLY A 38 -5.47 9.40 -6.18
CA GLY A 38 -6.09 10.21 -5.14
C GLY A 38 -6.31 11.66 -5.61
N LEU A 39 -5.29 12.30 -6.18
CA LEU A 39 -5.41 13.64 -6.75
C LEU A 39 -6.41 13.69 -7.91
N ASN A 40 -6.39 12.67 -8.78
CA ASN A 40 -7.33 12.62 -9.90
C ASN A 40 -8.79 12.58 -9.43
N GLY A 41 -9.07 11.97 -8.27
CA GLY A 41 -10.41 11.98 -7.69
C GLY A 41 -10.94 13.37 -7.33
N PHE A 42 -10.05 14.36 -7.14
CA PHE A 42 -10.42 15.74 -6.86
C PHE A 42 -10.29 16.68 -8.05
N LEU A 43 -9.32 16.42 -8.93
CA LEU A 43 -8.92 17.35 -10.00
C LEU A 43 -9.33 16.88 -11.39
N ASP A 44 -9.70 15.60 -11.54
CA ASP A 44 -10.18 14.99 -12.79
C ASP A 44 -9.30 15.29 -14.01
N PHE A 45 -7.98 15.12 -13.87
CA PHE A 45 -7.00 15.47 -14.89
C PHE A 45 -6.55 14.29 -15.78
N LEU A 46 -6.83 13.04 -15.36
CA LEU A 46 -6.52 11.88 -16.19
C LEU A 46 -7.59 11.68 -17.29
N PRO A 47 -7.16 11.24 -18.48
CA PRO A 47 -8.11 10.95 -19.55
C PRO A 47 -9.08 9.83 -19.13
N HIS A 48 -10.34 10.03 -19.45
CA HIS A 48 -11.38 9.02 -19.19
C HIS A 48 -11.23 7.83 -20.15
N PRO A 49 -11.55 6.61 -19.70
CA PRO A 49 -11.56 5.45 -20.56
C PRO A 49 -12.49 5.68 -21.77
N THR A 50 -12.02 5.37 -22.96
CA THR A 50 -12.84 5.42 -24.19
C THR A 50 -13.70 4.17 -24.34
N ALA A 51 -13.37 3.08 -23.66
CA ALA A 51 -14.16 1.86 -23.65
C ALA A 51 -15.43 2.04 -22.80
N PRO A 52 -16.56 1.38 -23.17
CA PRO A 52 -17.77 1.42 -22.38
C PRO A 52 -17.53 0.87 -20.97
N ILE A 53 -17.91 1.65 -19.97
CA ILE A 53 -17.82 1.20 -18.57
C ILE A 53 -19.07 0.33 -18.27
N PRO A 54 -18.94 -0.86 -17.68
CA PRO A 54 -20.07 -1.70 -17.31
C PRO A 54 -21.08 -0.96 -16.41
N GLU A 55 -22.36 -1.15 -16.65
CA GLU A 55 -23.44 -0.47 -15.92
C GLU A 55 -23.33 -0.66 -14.40
N ALA A 56 -23.04 -1.89 -13.95
CA ALA A 56 -22.87 -2.19 -12.53
C ALA A 56 -21.74 -1.38 -11.88
N ALA A 57 -20.64 -1.13 -12.62
CA ALA A 57 -19.54 -0.32 -12.16
C ALA A 57 -19.94 1.17 -12.05
N LEU A 58 -20.71 1.68 -13.03
CA LEU A 58 -21.25 3.05 -13.00
C LEU A 58 -22.21 3.26 -11.82
N VAL A 59 -23.11 2.29 -11.58
CA VAL A 59 -24.06 2.34 -10.47
C VAL A 59 -23.31 2.37 -9.13
N PHE A 60 -22.31 1.51 -8.96
CA PHE A 60 -21.51 1.45 -7.74
C PHE A 60 -20.73 2.77 -7.52
N ALA A 61 -19.99 3.24 -8.51
CA ALA A 61 -19.23 4.48 -8.42
C ALA A 61 -20.15 5.69 -8.19
N GLY A 62 -21.30 5.74 -8.87
CA GLY A 62 -22.31 6.78 -8.69
C GLY A 62 -22.89 6.79 -7.29
N ALA A 63 -23.10 5.62 -6.65
CA ALA A 63 -23.56 5.53 -5.26
C ALA A 63 -22.53 6.10 -4.29
N LEU A 64 -21.23 5.81 -4.49
CA LEU A 64 -20.16 6.38 -3.67
C LEU A 64 -20.11 7.92 -3.78
N MET A 65 -20.25 8.44 -5.01
CA MET A 65 -20.27 9.89 -5.25
C MET A 65 -21.51 10.55 -4.61
N LYS A 66 -22.70 9.95 -4.79
CA LYS A 66 -23.97 10.47 -4.24
C LYS A 66 -24.00 10.49 -2.72
N SER A 67 -23.18 9.69 -2.03
CA SER A 67 -23.07 9.71 -0.57
C SER A 67 -22.58 11.06 -0.03
N GLY A 68 -21.90 11.86 -0.87
CA GLY A 68 -21.36 13.18 -0.55
C GLY A 68 -20.09 13.17 0.30
N TYR A 69 -19.84 12.13 1.08
CA TYR A 69 -18.68 12.04 1.97
C TYR A 69 -17.73 10.88 1.64
N PHE A 70 -18.27 9.76 1.15
CA PHE A 70 -17.48 8.53 1.02
C PHE A 70 -16.39 8.66 -0.05
N PHE A 71 -16.72 9.22 -1.20
CA PHE A 71 -15.77 9.40 -2.29
C PHE A 71 -14.60 10.34 -1.91
N PRO A 72 -14.83 11.54 -1.33
CA PRO A 72 -13.74 12.38 -0.82
C PRO A 72 -12.91 11.71 0.27
N LEU A 73 -13.54 10.96 1.18
CA LEU A 73 -12.83 10.22 2.22
C LEU A 73 -11.90 9.16 1.62
N LEU A 74 -12.41 8.38 0.66
CA LEU A 74 -11.64 7.36 -0.04
C LEU A 74 -10.43 7.99 -0.74
N LYS A 75 -10.66 9.03 -1.56
CA LYS A 75 -9.61 9.72 -2.32
C LYS A 75 -8.61 10.45 -1.42
N GLY A 76 -9.08 11.02 -0.33
CA GLY A 76 -8.21 11.60 0.70
C GLY A 76 -7.33 10.56 1.38
N THR A 77 -7.86 9.38 1.69
CA THR A 77 -7.09 8.27 2.27
C THR A 77 -6.00 7.78 1.30
N GLU A 78 -6.34 7.59 0.01
CA GLU A 78 -5.39 7.24 -1.05
C GLU A 78 -4.25 8.27 -1.13
N LEU A 79 -4.59 9.55 -1.17
CA LEU A 79 -3.62 10.64 -1.28
C LEU A 79 -2.69 10.70 -0.05
N VAL A 80 -3.25 10.68 1.15
CA VAL A 80 -2.47 10.74 2.40
C VAL A 80 -1.54 9.53 2.50
N ALA A 81 -2.04 8.32 2.27
CA ALA A 81 -1.23 7.11 2.33
C ALA A 81 -0.15 7.11 1.24
N GLY A 82 -0.47 7.54 0.02
CA GLY A 82 0.50 7.70 -1.07
C GLY A 82 1.63 8.67 -0.70
N VAL A 83 1.32 9.83 -0.11
CA VAL A 83 2.32 10.80 0.37
C VAL A 83 3.19 10.21 1.49
N LEU A 84 2.61 9.46 2.42
CA LEU A 84 3.37 8.77 3.47
C LEU A 84 4.34 7.74 2.89
N LEU A 85 3.92 6.98 1.87
CA LEU A 85 4.78 6.06 1.15
C LEU A 85 5.93 6.79 0.45
N LEU A 86 5.66 7.85 -0.29
CA LEU A 86 6.68 8.61 -1.03
C LEU A 86 7.68 9.26 -0.09
N SER A 87 7.22 9.86 1.00
CA SER A 87 8.07 10.48 2.01
C SER A 87 8.86 9.48 2.85
N ASN A 88 8.63 8.17 2.69
CA ASN A 88 9.20 7.10 3.52
C ASN A 88 8.90 7.27 5.02
N ARG A 89 7.76 7.86 5.34
CA ARG A 89 7.32 8.10 6.72
C ARG A 89 6.09 7.27 7.03
N LEU A 90 6.07 6.65 8.20
CA LEU A 90 4.94 5.83 8.67
C LEU A 90 4.48 4.77 7.63
N VAL A 91 5.43 4.19 6.88
CA VAL A 91 5.14 3.22 5.81
C VAL A 91 4.21 2.09 6.28
N PRO A 92 4.42 1.45 7.46
CA PRO A 92 3.49 0.41 7.93
C PRO A 92 2.06 0.92 8.13
N LEU A 93 1.89 2.15 8.63
CA LEU A 93 0.56 2.76 8.80
C LEU A 93 -0.10 3.03 7.43
N ALA A 94 0.67 3.56 6.47
CA ALA A 94 0.16 3.81 5.12
C ALA A 94 -0.37 2.53 4.47
N LEU A 95 0.35 1.40 4.61
CA LEU A 95 -0.08 0.10 4.09
C LEU A 95 -1.36 -0.40 4.79
N VAL A 96 -1.50 -0.20 6.10
CA VAL A 96 -2.73 -0.57 6.82
C VAL A 96 -3.93 0.27 6.34
N LEU A 97 -3.73 1.55 6.05
CA LEU A 97 -4.77 2.42 5.50
C LEU A 97 -5.17 2.02 4.07
N LEU A 98 -4.21 1.56 3.27
CA LEU A 98 -4.45 1.16 1.89
C LEU A 98 -5.04 -0.25 1.78
N ALA A 99 -4.81 -1.15 2.74
CA ALA A 99 -5.28 -2.52 2.67
C ALA A 99 -6.79 -2.65 2.34
N PRO A 100 -7.71 -1.99 3.05
CA PRO A 100 -9.13 -2.04 2.69
C PRO A 100 -9.43 -1.39 1.32
N VAL A 101 -8.66 -0.38 0.92
CA VAL A 101 -8.80 0.28 -0.38
C VAL A 101 -8.42 -0.68 -1.50
N VAL A 102 -7.26 -1.35 -1.38
CA VAL A 102 -6.78 -2.32 -2.36
C VAL A 102 -7.71 -3.53 -2.45
N VAL A 103 -8.21 -4.03 -1.32
CA VAL A 103 -9.22 -5.10 -1.31
C VAL A 103 -10.48 -4.68 -2.07
N ASN A 104 -10.96 -3.45 -1.86
CA ASN A 104 -12.11 -2.94 -2.60
C ASN A 104 -11.81 -2.77 -4.11
N ILE A 105 -10.62 -2.29 -4.48
CA ILE A 105 -10.20 -2.18 -5.89
C ILE A 105 -10.18 -3.56 -6.55
N VAL A 106 -9.63 -4.57 -5.87
CA VAL A 106 -9.63 -5.96 -6.37
C VAL A 106 -11.06 -6.48 -6.55
N ALA A 107 -11.92 -6.31 -5.56
CA ALA A 107 -13.31 -6.73 -5.63
C ALA A 107 -14.07 -6.00 -6.76
N PHE A 108 -13.89 -4.68 -6.88
CA PHE A 108 -14.49 -3.89 -7.94
C PHE A 108 -14.10 -4.41 -9.33
N HIS A 109 -12.82 -4.66 -9.57
CA HIS A 109 -12.37 -5.16 -10.86
C HIS A 109 -12.71 -6.63 -11.08
N ALA A 110 -12.74 -7.45 -10.05
CA ALA A 110 -13.12 -8.85 -10.19
C ALA A 110 -14.61 -9.05 -10.53
N PHE A 111 -15.49 -8.19 -9.99
CA PHE A 111 -16.94 -8.38 -10.10
C PHE A 111 -17.64 -7.36 -11.01
N LEU A 112 -17.14 -6.14 -11.13
CA LEU A 112 -17.86 -5.04 -11.79
C LEU A 112 -17.17 -4.51 -13.05
N ALA A 113 -15.83 -4.53 -13.12
CA ALA A 113 -15.06 -3.95 -14.24
C ALA A 113 -13.80 -4.80 -14.54
N PRO A 114 -13.95 -5.98 -15.17
CA PRO A 114 -12.84 -6.94 -15.37
C PRO A 114 -11.63 -6.39 -16.13
N ASP A 115 -11.81 -5.38 -16.96
CA ASP A 115 -10.72 -4.78 -17.75
C ASP A 115 -9.60 -4.19 -16.88
N GLY A 116 -9.89 -3.81 -15.65
CA GLY A 116 -8.92 -3.26 -14.70
C GLY A 116 -8.21 -4.29 -13.81
N VAL A 117 -8.48 -5.59 -13.95
CA VAL A 117 -7.89 -6.65 -13.11
C VAL A 117 -6.36 -6.64 -13.14
N GLY A 118 -5.74 -6.29 -14.26
CA GLY A 118 -4.29 -6.20 -14.38
C GLY A 118 -3.69 -5.17 -13.40
N LEU A 119 -4.27 -3.97 -13.33
CA LEU A 119 -3.83 -2.94 -12.38
C LEU A 119 -4.10 -3.37 -10.93
N ALA A 120 -5.26 -3.95 -10.65
CA ALA A 120 -5.59 -4.47 -9.32
C ALA A 120 -4.58 -5.54 -8.85
N ALA A 121 -4.16 -6.44 -9.76
CA ALA A 121 -3.14 -7.45 -9.46
C ALA A 121 -1.77 -6.82 -9.14
N VAL A 122 -1.39 -5.77 -9.86
CA VAL A 122 -0.15 -5.02 -9.55
C VAL A 122 -0.23 -4.38 -8.17
N LEU A 123 -1.33 -3.70 -7.84
CA LEU A 123 -1.51 -3.04 -6.55
C LEU A 123 -1.43 -4.03 -5.39
N VAL A 124 -2.18 -5.13 -5.46
CA VAL A 124 -2.16 -6.15 -4.40
C VAL A 124 -0.79 -6.80 -4.24
N THR A 125 -0.07 -7.01 -5.36
CA THR A 125 1.27 -7.60 -5.33
C THR A 125 2.26 -6.66 -4.65
N LEU A 126 2.27 -5.38 -5.01
CA LEU A 126 3.14 -4.38 -4.40
C LEU A 126 2.84 -4.20 -2.92
N GLU A 127 1.56 -4.13 -2.55
CA GLU A 127 1.14 -3.96 -1.17
C GLU A 127 1.47 -5.18 -0.31
N ALA A 128 1.18 -6.40 -0.79
CA ALA A 128 1.51 -7.63 -0.09
C ALA A 128 3.03 -7.79 0.09
N PHE A 129 3.81 -7.48 -0.95
CA PHE A 129 5.28 -7.49 -0.86
C PHE A 129 5.81 -6.50 0.19
N LEU A 130 5.28 -5.28 0.21
CA LEU A 130 5.66 -4.27 1.21
C LEU A 130 5.20 -4.66 2.60
N GLY A 131 3.95 -5.11 2.76
CA GLY A 131 3.40 -5.60 4.02
C GLY A 131 4.27 -6.71 4.62
N TRP A 132 4.67 -7.68 3.80
CA TRP A 132 5.60 -8.73 4.20
C TRP A 132 6.99 -8.19 4.58
N SER A 133 7.49 -7.21 3.82
CA SER A 133 8.78 -6.58 4.07
C SER A 133 8.82 -5.79 5.39
N PHE A 134 7.67 -5.29 5.85
CA PHE A 134 7.51 -4.54 7.10
C PHE A 134 6.82 -5.34 8.21
N ARG A 135 6.65 -6.68 8.04
CA ARG A 135 5.91 -7.55 8.99
C ARG A 135 6.32 -7.40 10.45
N ASP A 136 7.59 -7.11 10.71
CA ASP A 136 8.10 -6.96 12.08
C ASP A 136 7.52 -5.71 12.78
N ALA A 137 7.15 -4.67 12.03
CA ALA A 137 6.50 -3.49 12.54
C ALA A 137 5.05 -3.75 13.02
N TYR A 138 4.41 -4.82 12.52
CA TYR A 138 3.04 -5.18 12.90
C TYR A 138 2.98 -6.15 14.08
N ARG A 139 4.09 -6.77 14.48
CA ARG A 139 4.13 -7.73 15.61
C ARG A 139 3.53 -7.19 16.89
N PRO A 140 3.81 -5.94 17.34
CA PRO A 140 3.20 -5.40 18.54
C PRO A 140 1.68 -5.25 18.45
N LEU A 141 1.15 -4.95 17.24
CA LEU A 141 -0.29 -4.80 17.00
C LEU A 141 -1.02 -6.14 16.98
N LEU A 142 -0.32 -7.23 16.65
CA LEU A 142 -0.86 -8.59 16.60
C LEU A 142 -0.65 -9.34 17.94
N ALA A 143 -0.02 -8.72 18.93
CA ALA A 143 0.16 -9.33 20.24
C ALA A 143 -1.19 -9.45 20.96
N VAL A 144 -1.60 -10.68 21.25
CA VAL A 144 -2.87 -11.00 21.95
C VAL A 144 -2.92 -10.43 23.38
N ARG A 145 -1.76 -10.13 23.98
CA ARG A 145 -1.65 -9.46 25.27
C ARG A 145 -0.88 -8.17 25.09
N SER A 146 -1.54 -7.04 25.28
CA SER A 146 -0.84 -5.77 25.45
C SER A 146 0.01 -5.86 26.72
N PRO A 147 1.33 -5.64 26.67
CA PRO A 147 2.12 -5.48 27.86
C PRO A 147 1.69 -4.15 28.50
N VAL A 148 0.71 -4.19 29.39
CA VAL A 148 0.48 -3.11 30.33
C VAL A 148 1.64 -3.18 31.31
N THR A 149 2.72 -2.49 30.99
CA THR A 149 3.76 -2.21 31.98
C THR A 149 3.14 -1.24 32.97
N PRO A 150 2.93 -1.64 34.24
CA PRO A 150 2.51 -0.68 35.26
C PRO A 150 3.69 0.27 35.48
N ALA A 151 3.58 1.45 34.90
CA ALA A 151 4.44 2.57 35.24
C ALA A 151 3.97 3.10 36.59
N LEU A 152 4.24 2.37 37.65
CA LEU A 152 4.04 2.89 39.03
C LEU A 152 4.98 2.18 39.97
N GLY A 153 5.86 2.95 40.60
CA GLY A 153 6.49 2.58 41.84
C GLY A 153 8.00 2.69 41.90
N ARG A 154 8.52 3.90 41.82
CA ARG A 154 9.63 4.34 42.66
C ARG A 154 9.39 5.77 43.10
N ILE A 155 8.75 5.88 44.23
CA ILE A 155 8.92 6.99 45.15
C ILE A 155 10.03 6.58 46.12
#